data_a1f6b96e4497085aa74b6debffcd2a02
#
_entry.id   a1f6b96e4497085aa74b6debffcd2a02
#
_cell.length_a   1.000
_cell.length_b   1.000
_cell.length_c   1.000
_cell.angle_alpha   90.00
_cell.angle_beta   90.00
_cell.angle_gamma   90.00
#
_symmetry.space_group_name_H-M   'P 1'
#
loop_
_entity.id
_entity.type
_entity.pdbx_description
1 polymer ?
#
loop_
_entity_poly.entity_id
_entity_poly.type
_entity_poly.pdbx_seq_one_letter_code
_entity_poly.pdbx_strand_id
1 'polypeptide(L)'
;MLIDIACIVIAFFISYVIRFGFNNPYVDKDYRILGVAFLLIDFFVEIMADSFKNVLKRGYLDEFISTCKHAVLVFLVTALFLFTTQMADIYSRLSFYIMFPIYVTITYVARLALKSFLKKKGFGASRKSLFVIAPDAMLRDTLCTAVSYTHLTLPTT
;
A
#
# COMPACT_ATOMS: atom_id res chain seq x y z
N MET A 1 -5.75 2.81 -0.76
CA MET A 1 -6.85 3.28 0.11
C MET A 1 -7.68 2.12 0.67
N LEU A 2 -8.73 1.62 -0.01
CA LEU A 2 -9.63 0.61 0.57
C LEU A 2 -8.91 -0.65 1.09
N ILE A 3 -7.84 -1.07 0.45
CA ILE A 3 -7.06 -2.25 0.83
C ILE A 3 -6.29 -2.01 2.13
N ASP A 4 -5.64 -0.85 2.29
CA ASP A 4 -4.85 -0.56 3.48
C ASP A 4 -5.77 -0.36 4.69
N ILE A 5 -6.93 0.29 4.49
CA ILE A 5 -8.00 0.37 5.48
C ILE A 5 -8.49 -1.03 5.92
N ALA A 6 -8.73 -1.93 4.96
CA ALA A 6 -9.10 -3.30 5.30
C ALA A 6 -7.98 -4.04 6.07
N CYS A 7 -6.72 -3.84 5.67
CA CYS A 7 -5.56 -4.44 6.31
C CYS A 7 -5.39 -3.98 7.76
N ILE A 8 -5.60 -2.67 8.04
CA ILE A 8 -5.45 -2.15 9.41
C ILE A 8 -6.55 -2.69 10.34
N VAL A 9 -7.79 -2.83 9.84
CA VAL A 9 -8.89 -3.45 10.61
C VAL A 9 -8.57 -4.91 10.94
N ILE A 10 -8.10 -5.67 9.96
CA ILE A 10 -7.74 -7.07 10.14
C ILE A 10 -6.55 -7.20 11.11
N ALA A 11 -5.52 -6.38 10.96
CA ALA A 11 -4.36 -6.38 11.84
C ALA A 11 -4.74 -6.02 13.28
N PHE A 12 -5.61 -5.03 13.48
CA PHE A 12 -6.14 -4.65 14.78
C PHE A 12 -6.91 -5.79 15.43
N PHE A 13 -7.80 -6.43 14.68
CA PHE A 13 -8.58 -7.58 15.17
C PHE A 13 -7.67 -8.75 15.56
N ILE A 14 -6.71 -9.11 14.73
CA ILE A 14 -5.76 -10.20 15.01
C ILE A 14 -4.92 -9.89 16.24
N SER A 15 -4.38 -8.68 16.35
CA SER A 15 -3.58 -8.25 17.51
C SER A 15 -4.39 -8.31 18.81
N TYR A 16 -5.67 -7.91 18.76
CA TYR A 16 -6.56 -8.01 19.90
C TYR A 16 -6.83 -9.46 20.32
N VAL A 17 -7.15 -10.33 19.34
CA VAL A 17 -7.40 -11.75 19.59
C VAL A 17 -6.18 -12.46 20.19
N ILE A 18 -4.98 -12.16 19.70
CA ILE A 18 -3.73 -12.71 20.25
C ILE A 18 -3.55 -12.33 21.71
N ARG A 19 -3.94 -11.12 22.10
CA ARG A 19 -3.72 -10.61 23.46
C ARG A 19 -4.82 -10.98 24.45
N PHE A 20 -6.08 -10.94 24.01
CA PHE A 20 -7.26 -11.07 24.89
C PHE A 20 -8.11 -12.32 24.60
N GLY A 21 -7.69 -13.15 23.63
CA GLY A 21 -8.47 -14.32 23.18
C GLY A 21 -9.60 -13.94 22.22
N PHE A 22 -10.47 -14.89 21.94
CA PHE A 22 -11.57 -14.75 20.96
C PHE A 22 -12.71 -13.81 21.40
N ASN A 23 -12.39 -12.74 22.10
CA ASN A 23 -13.36 -11.72 22.44
C ASN A 23 -13.43 -10.66 21.35
N ASN A 24 -14.59 -10.05 21.17
CA ASN A 24 -14.78 -9.02 20.16
C ASN A 24 -14.23 -7.67 20.66
N PRO A 25 -13.22 -7.06 19.99
CA PRO A 25 -12.64 -5.78 20.40
C PRO A 25 -13.63 -4.62 20.37
N TYR A 26 -14.71 -4.75 19.62
CA TYR A 26 -15.72 -3.69 19.50
C TYR A 26 -16.74 -3.66 20.63
N VAL A 27 -16.70 -4.64 21.54
CA VAL A 27 -17.51 -4.64 22.76
C VAL A 27 -16.93 -3.67 23.78
N ASP A 28 -15.59 -3.62 23.87
CA ASP A 28 -14.90 -2.69 24.77
C ASP A 28 -14.90 -1.28 24.18
N LYS A 29 -15.48 -0.34 24.93
CA LYS A 29 -15.63 1.06 24.50
C LYS A 29 -14.28 1.69 24.13
N ASP A 30 -13.24 1.43 24.92
CA ASP A 30 -11.92 2.02 24.72
C ASP A 30 -11.24 1.49 23.47
N TYR A 31 -11.24 0.17 23.27
CA TYR A 31 -10.68 -0.45 22.06
C TYR A 31 -11.44 -0.07 20.78
N ARG A 32 -12.75 0.17 20.86
CA ARG A 32 -13.53 0.70 19.74
C ARG A 32 -13.09 2.09 19.35
N ILE A 33 -12.85 2.98 20.32
CA ILE A 33 -12.33 4.33 20.05
C ILE A 33 -10.95 4.26 19.40
N LEU A 34 -10.07 3.39 19.90
CA LEU A 34 -8.74 3.17 19.33
C LEU A 34 -8.82 2.66 17.89
N GLY A 35 -9.70 1.70 17.60
CA GLY A 35 -9.92 1.18 16.26
C GLY A 35 -10.35 2.26 15.27
N VAL A 36 -11.28 3.13 15.68
CA VAL A 36 -11.72 4.27 14.86
C VAL A 36 -10.57 5.27 14.67
N ALA A 37 -9.80 5.54 15.71
CA ALA A 37 -8.63 6.42 15.61
C ALA A 37 -7.59 5.89 14.61
N PHE A 38 -7.29 4.59 14.64
CA PHE A 38 -6.41 3.95 13.65
C PHE A 38 -6.90 4.13 12.22
N LEU A 39 -8.20 3.94 11.98
CA LEU A 39 -8.79 4.11 10.66
C LEU A 39 -8.67 5.55 10.15
N LEU A 40 -8.95 6.52 11.01
CA LEU A 40 -8.87 7.94 10.64
C LEU A 40 -7.41 8.36 10.39
N ILE A 41 -6.48 7.90 11.21
CA ILE A 41 -5.06 8.20 11.07
C ILE A 41 -4.51 7.55 9.79
N ASP A 42 -4.81 6.29 9.52
CA ASP A 42 -4.38 5.58 8.31
C ASP A 42 -4.90 6.29 7.06
N PHE A 43 -6.19 6.65 7.03
CA PHE A 43 -6.79 7.40 5.95
C PHE A 43 -6.11 8.75 5.72
N PHE A 44 -5.82 9.49 6.79
CA PHE A 44 -5.13 10.79 6.70
C PHE A 44 -3.69 10.65 6.19
N VAL A 45 -2.95 9.68 6.72
CA VAL A 45 -1.58 9.40 6.30
C VAL A 45 -1.53 8.96 4.84
N GLU A 46 -2.52 8.19 4.39
CA GLU A 46 -2.60 7.71 3.01
C GLU A 46 -2.80 8.85 2.01
N ILE A 47 -3.63 9.84 2.36
CA ILE A 47 -3.81 11.07 1.56
C ILE A 47 -2.52 11.88 1.52
N MET A 48 -1.84 12.05 2.67
CA MET A 48 -0.62 12.84 2.76
C MET A 48 0.56 12.20 2.03
N ALA A 49 0.71 10.88 2.13
CA ALA A 49 1.88 10.17 1.63
C ALA A 49 1.81 9.82 0.13
N ASP A 50 0.67 10.09 -0.57
CA ASP A 50 0.49 9.72 -1.99
C ASP A 50 0.94 8.26 -2.30
N SER A 51 0.74 7.35 -1.36
CA SER A 51 1.33 5.99 -1.35
C SER A 51 1.01 5.17 -2.60
N PHE A 52 -0.05 5.51 -3.32
CA PHE A 52 -0.51 4.77 -4.51
C PHE A 52 0.10 5.25 -5.83
N LYS A 53 0.88 6.34 -5.85
CA LYS A 53 1.53 6.77 -7.09
C LYS A 53 2.51 5.70 -7.57
N ASN A 54 2.29 5.22 -8.79
CA ASN A 54 3.19 4.29 -9.49
C ASN A 54 3.33 2.86 -8.90
N VAL A 55 2.39 2.35 -8.11
CA VAL A 55 2.43 0.99 -7.53
C VAL A 55 2.70 -0.09 -8.59
N LEU A 56 2.10 0.02 -9.78
CA LEU A 56 2.27 -0.96 -10.87
C LEU A 56 3.69 -0.96 -11.48
N LYS A 57 4.43 0.15 -11.37
CA LYS A 57 5.77 0.32 -11.95
C LYS A 57 6.90 0.02 -10.95
N ARG A 58 6.61 0.02 -9.64
CA ARG A 58 7.61 -0.21 -8.59
C ARG A 58 8.07 -1.66 -8.55
N GLY A 59 9.33 -1.88 -8.18
CA GLY A 59 9.87 -3.20 -7.84
C GLY A 59 9.21 -3.81 -6.59
N TYR A 60 9.50 -5.06 -6.30
CA TYR A 60 9.02 -5.72 -5.06
C TYR A 60 9.64 -5.10 -3.81
N LEU A 61 10.94 -4.78 -3.86
CA LEU A 61 11.67 -4.14 -2.76
C LEU A 61 11.18 -2.71 -2.51
N ASP A 62 10.95 -1.95 -3.57
CA ASP A 62 10.44 -0.58 -3.45
C ASP A 62 9.03 -0.56 -2.83
N GLU A 63 8.22 -1.56 -3.16
CA GLU A 63 6.88 -1.71 -2.57
C GLU A 63 6.97 -2.05 -1.08
N PHE A 64 7.90 -2.94 -0.69
CA PHE A 64 8.16 -3.25 0.72
C PHE A 64 8.61 -2.01 1.51
N ILE A 65 9.58 -1.27 0.99
CA ILE A 65 10.09 -0.04 1.62
C ILE A 65 8.97 1.00 1.74
N SER A 66 8.14 1.15 0.69
CA SER A 66 6.99 2.06 0.71
C SER A 66 5.97 1.67 1.78
N THR A 67 5.67 0.36 1.91
CA THR A 67 4.76 -0.16 2.92
C THR A 67 5.31 0.06 4.33
N CYS A 68 6.61 -0.19 4.55
CA CYS A 68 7.26 0.06 5.85
C CYS A 68 7.22 1.54 6.21
N LYS A 69 7.53 2.45 5.28
CA LYS A 69 7.46 3.90 5.53
C LYS A 69 6.06 4.34 5.91
N HIS A 70 5.04 3.86 5.20
CA HIS A 70 3.64 4.15 5.51
C HIS A 70 3.27 3.63 6.91
N ALA A 71 3.59 2.37 7.21
CA ALA A 71 3.32 1.77 8.51
C ALA A 71 3.98 2.54 9.66
N VAL A 72 5.27 2.87 9.54
CA VAL A 72 5.99 3.66 10.54
C VAL A 72 5.31 5.00 10.77
N LEU A 73 4.87 5.68 9.71
CA LEU A 73 4.20 6.97 9.84
C LEU A 73 2.84 6.84 10.56
N VAL A 74 2.03 5.84 10.18
CA VAL A 74 0.74 5.56 10.85
C VAL A 74 0.96 5.29 12.34
N PHE A 75 1.93 4.44 12.69
CA PHE A 75 2.21 4.10 14.07
C PHE A 75 2.78 5.26 14.87
N LEU A 76 3.63 6.10 14.26
CA LEU A 76 4.16 7.30 14.90
C LEU A 76 3.04 8.30 15.21
N VAL A 77 2.16 8.58 14.24
CA VAL A 77 1.03 9.49 14.46
C VAL A 77 0.06 8.93 15.51
N THR A 78 -0.20 7.62 15.48
CA THR A 78 -1.04 6.97 16.51
C THR A 78 -0.41 7.04 17.89
N ALA A 79 0.91 6.83 18.00
CA ALA A 79 1.61 6.96 19.28
C ALA A 79 1.53 8.39 19.83
N LEU A 80 1.70 9.40 18.98
CA LEU A 80 1.50 10.81 19.34
C LEU A 80 0.07 11.09 19.80
N PHE A 81 -0.91 10.54 19.09
CA PHE A 81 -2.33 10.66 19.48
C PHE A 81 -2.60 10.07 20.86
N LEU A 82 -2.12 8.85 21.12
CA LEU A 82 -2.28 8.19 22.43
C LEU A 82 -1.58 8.96 23.55
N PHE A 83 -0.40 9.50 23.28
CA PHE A 83 0.33 10.32 24.23
C PHE A 83 -0.41 11.62 24.56
N THR A 84 -0.92 12.31 23.54
CA THR A 84 -1.64 13.59 23.68
C THR A 84 -2.96 13.42 24.43
N THR A 85 -3.67 12.30 24.20
CA THR A 85 -4.95 12.01 24.85
C THR A 85 -4.80 11.40 26.25
N GLN A 86 -3.56 11.14 26.70
CA GLN A 86 -3.24 10.46 27.96
C GLN A 86 -3.91 9.08 28.11
N MET A 87 -4.31 8.49 27.02
CA MET A 87 -4.96 7.17 26.97
C MET A 87 -3.96 6.00 26.91
N ALA A 88 -2.66 6.29 26.93
CA ALA A 88 -1.60 5.27 26.80
C ALA A 88 -1.62 4.21 27.91
N ASP A 89 -2.19 4.52 29.09
CA ASP A 89 -2.27 3.58 30.20
C ASP A 89 -3.48 2.63 30.11
N ILE A 90 -4.50 2.99 29.32
CA ILE A 90 -5.71 2.18 29.10
C ILE A 90 -5.43 1.05 28.12
N TYR A 91 -4.54 1.30 27.14
CA TYR A 91 -4.26 0.35 26.07
C TYR A 91 -3.05 -0.52 26.37
N SER A 92 -3.15 -1.81 26.03
CA SER A 92 -2.03 -2.73 26.15
C SER A 92 -0.91 -2.37 25.19
N ARG A 93 0.23 -1.92 25.72
CA ARG A 93 1.45 -1.63 24.93
C ARG A 93 1.88 -2.82 24.08
N LEU A 94 1.72 -4.03 24.62
CA LEU A 94 2.06 -5.26 23.91
C LEU A 94 1.19 -5.47 22.66
N SER A 95 -0.12 -5.19 22.75
CA SER A 95 -1.04 -5.28 21.61
C SER A 95 -0.62 -4.31 20.49
N PHE A 96 -0.19 -3.10 20.85
CA PHE A 96 0.31 -2.11 19.90
C PHE A 96 1.58 -2.59 19.17
N TYR A 97 2.56 -3.16 19.92
CA TYR A 97 3.78 -3.68 19.31
C TYR A 97 3.55 -4.91 18.42
N ILE A 98 2.63 -5.79 18.79
CA ILE A 98 2.26 -6.96 17.98
C ILE A 98 1.52 -6.54 16.69
N MET A 99 0.70 -5.51 16.77
CA MET A 99 -0.05 -5.01 15.63
C MET A 99 0.85 -4.53 14.49
N PHE A 100 2.00 -3.90 14.80
CA PHE A 100 2.91 -3.34 13.80
C PHE A 100 3.41 -4.37 12.77
N PRO A 101 4.08 -5.46 13.13
CA PRO A 101 4.55 -6.45 12.17
C PRO A 101 3.41 -7.15 11.45
N ILE A 102 2.28 -7.39 12.10
CA ILE A 102 1.10 -7.97 11.49
C ILE A 102 0.56 -7.05 10.39
N TYR A 103 0.42 -5.76 10.68
CA TYR A 103 -0.05 -4.77 9.73
C TYR A 103 0.87 -4.68 8.50
N VAL A 104 2.19 -4.57 8.71
CA VAL A 104 3.18 -4.52 7.61
C VAL A 104 3.08 -5.76 6.73
N THR A 105 3.02 -6.95 7.34
CA THR A 105 2.96 -8.22 6.61
C THR A 105 1.67 -8.33 5.78
N ILE A 106 0.52 -8.07 6.39
CA ILE A 106 -0.78 -8.17 5.71
C ILE A 106 -0.86 -7.15 4.58
N THR A 107 -0.47 -5.90 4.82
CA THR A 107 -0.52 -4.84 3.81
C THR A 107 0.42 -5.14 2.65
N TYR A 108 1.64 -5.61 2.92
CA TYR A 108 2.57 -6.00 1.87
C TYR A 108 2.03 -7.13 0.99
N VAL A 109 1.52 -8.20 1.60
CA VAL A 109 0.93 -9.33 0.88
C VAL A 109 -0.29 -8.89 0.07
N ALA A 110 -1.17 -8.08 0.65
CA ALA A 110 -2.36 -7.58 -0.03
C ALA A 110 -2.00 -6.71 -1.25
N ARG A 111 -1.00 -5.83 -1.14
CA ARG A 111 -0.51 -5.01 -2.26
C ARG A 111 0.11 -5.86 -3.36
N LEU A 112 0.88 -6.92 -3.03
CA LEU A 112 1.44 -7.85 -4.01
C LEU A 112 0.34 -8.65 -4.71
N ALA A 113 -0.66 -9.13 -3.97
CA ALA A 113 -1.80 -9.84 -4.53
C ALA A 113 -2.59 -8.95 -5.49
N LEU A 114 -2.87 -7.70 -5.10
CA LEU A 114 -3.50 -6.71 -5.97
C LEU A 114 -2.71 -6.47 -7.24
N LYS A 115 -1.39 -6.27 -7.12
CA LYS A 115 -0.50 -6.07 -8.27
C LYS A 115 -0.52 -7.24 -9.23
N SER A 116 -0.46 -8.47 -8.72
CA SER A 116 -0.55 -9.70 -9.52
C SER A 116 -1.91 -9.80 -10.23
N PHE A 117 -2.99 -9.47 -9.53
CA PHE A 117 -4.34 -9.50 -10.08
C PHE A 117 -4.53 -8.46 -11.20
N LEU A 118 -4.05 -7.23 -10.99
CA LEU A 118 -4.13 -6.17 -11.99
C LEU A 118 -3.27 -6.48 -13.23
N LYS A 119 -2.07 -7.06 -13.04
CA LYS A 119 -1.24 -7.52 -14.14
C LYS A 119 -1.93 -8.61 -14.97
N LYS A 120 -2.58 -9.59 -14.33
CA LYS A 120 -3.34 -10.64 -15.03
C LYS A 120 -4.51 -10.08 -15.85
N LYS A 121 -5.17 -9.03 -15.35
CA LYS A 121 -6.27 -8.35 -16.08
C LYS A 121 -5.79 -7.37 -17.16
N GLY A 122 -4.49 -7.28 -17.44
CA GLY A 122 -3.94 -6.43 -18.50
C GLY A 122 -3.83 -4.94 -18.16
N PHE A 123 -4.18 -4.53 -16.92
CA PHE A 123 -4.05 -3.13 -16.49
C PHE A 123 -2.59 -2.67 -16.32
N GLY A 124 -1.62 -3.59 -16.35
CA GLY A 124 -0.19 -3.28 -16.22
C GLY A 124 0.58 -3.25 -17.54
N ALA A 125 -0.03 -3.65 -18.65
CA ALA A 125 0.56 -3.49 -19.96
C ALA A 125 0.43 -2.02 -20.37
N SER A 126 1.40 -1.21 -19.95
CA SER A 126 1.64 0.10 -20.55
C SER A 126 1.96 -0.18 -22.03
N ARG A 127 0.94 -0.20 -22.89
CA ARG A 127 1.16 -0.07 -24.33
C ARG A 127 1.84 1.28 -24.49
N LYS A 128 3.15 1.25 -24.67
CA LYS A 128 3.89 2.43 -25.11
C LYS A 128 3.37 2.72 -26.51
N SER A 129 2.35 3.56 -26.63
CA SER A 129 1.93 4.08 -27.92
C SER A 129 2.96 5.10 -28.35
N LEU A 130 3.69 4.77 -29.37
CA LEU A 130 4.60 5.69 -30.03
C LEU A 130 3.76 6.53 -31.01
N PHE A 131 3.61 7.82 -30.73
CA PHE A 131 3.02 8.75 -31.68
C PHE A 131 4.14 9.26 -32.58
N VAL A 132 4.13 8.85 -33.84
CA VAL A 132 5.05 9.34 -34.88
C VAL A 132 4.31 10.43 -35.65
N ILE A 133 4.75 11.68 -35.58
CA ILE A 133 4.28 12.79 -36.37
C ILE A 133 5.31 12.96 -37.49
N ALA A 134 4.99 12.54 -38.70
CA ALA A 134 5.85 12.70 -39.87
C ALA A 134 5.02 13.20 -41.06
N PRO A 135 5.58 14.03 -41.95
CA PRO A 135 4.93 14.38 -43.18
C PRO A 135 4.75 13.13 -44.05
N ASP A 136 3.65 13.08 -44.83
CA ASP A 136 3.23 11.89 -45.59
C ASP A 136 4.32 11.29 -46.49
N ALA A 137 5.22 12.12 -47.03
CA ALA A 137 6.33 11.70 -47.89
C ALA A 137 7.40 10.87 -47.16
N MET A 138 7.54 11.01 -45.81
CA MET A 138 8.56 10.31 -45.02
C MET A 138 7.97 9.24 -44.08
N LEU A 139 6.68 8.99 -44.13
CA LEU A 139 5.98 8.13 -43.19
C LEU A 139 6.45 6.68 -43.25
N ARG A 140 6.77 6.17 -44.44
CA ARG A 140 7.28 4.79 -44.62
C ARG A 140 8.69 4.60 -44.04
N ASP A 141 9.60 5.53 -44.28
CA ASP A 141 10.98 5.42 -43.79
C ASP A 141 11.07 5.60 -42.29
N THR A 142 10.29 6.52 -41.71
CA THR A 142 10.22 6.71 -40.25
C THR A 142 9.56 5.54 -39.55
N LEU A 143 8.54 4.89 -40.13
CA LEU A 143 7.96 3.67 -39.58
C LEU A 143 8.94 2.49 -39.61
N CYS A 144 9.64 2.28 -40.71
CA CYS A 144 10.66 1.22 -40.84
C CYS A 144 11.79 1.43 -39.82
N THR A 145 12.24 2.65 -39.64
CA THR A 145 13.26 3.00 -38.66
C THR A 145 12.76 2.80 -37.21
N ALA A 146 11.55 3.25 -36.90
CA ALA A 146 10.95 3.07 -35.58
C ALA A 146 10.72 1.60 -35.20
N VAL A 147 10.28 0.76 -36.14
CA VAL A 147 10.14 -0.68 -35.96
C VAL A 147 11.50 -1.35 -35.72
N SER A 148 12.54 -0.96 -36.46
CA SER A 148 13.91 -1.46 -36.26
C SER A 148 14.45 -1.14 -34.85
N TYR A 149 14.22 0.07 -34.36
CA TYR A 149 14.63 0.46 -32.99
C TYR A 149 13.84 -0.26 -31.92
N THR A 150 12.57 -0.58 -32.12
CA THR A 150 11.77 -1.32 -31.10
C THR A 150 12.19 -2.78 -30.98
N HIS A 151 12.73 -3.39 -32.03
CA HIS A 151 13.28 -4.74 -31.99
C HIS A 151 14.68 -4.84 -31.37
N LEU A 152 15.47 -3.75 -31.40
CA LEU A 152 16.83 -3.72 -30.85
C LEU A 152 16.91 -3.47 -29.36
N THR A 153 15.81 -3.03 -28.71
CA THR A 153 15.77 -2.68 -27.27
C THR A 153 15.03 -3.68 -26.41
N LEU A 154 14.93 -4.94 -26.81
CA LEU A 154 14.54 -6.01 -25.90
C LEU A 154 15.78 -6.42 -25.11
N PRO A 155 15.95 -6.00 -23.82
CA PRO A 155 16.96 -6.59 -22.98
C PRO A 155 16.56 -8.04 -22.73
N THR A 156 17.33 -8.96 -23.24
CA THR A 156 17.36 -10.35 -22.81
C THR A 156 17.95 -10.38 -21.40
N THR A 157 17.13 -10.37 -20.38
CA THR A 157 17.41 -10.91 -19.04
C THR A 157 16.12 -11.44 -18.45
#